data_85572dd27d5c2829fc1f60384239d676
#
_entry.id   85572dd27d5c2829fc1f60384239d676
#
_cell.length_a   1.000
_cell.length_b   1.000
_cell.length_c   1.000
_cell.angle_alpha   90.00
_cell.angle_beta   90.00
_cell.angle_gamma   90.00
#
_symmetry.space_group_name_H-M   'P 1'
#
loop_
_entity.id
_entity.type
_entity.pdbx_description
1 polymer ?
#
loop_
_entity_poly.entity_id
_entity_poly.type
_entity_poly.pdbx_seq_one_letter_code
_entity_poly.pdbx_strand_id
1 'polypeptide(L)'
;MTDEKGLEALLTMPPYSQGEQERKDLLLPLIRQGARKACTNPHIRSMYAKLGIVPERMQELHEVPAVPVRMFKSFDLSTVDRSEVTRVLRSSGTTAQHASVVPLNKATASNQTRALRSILGAYLGDKRRVMLVIDHPGVNSPSRELTARGAGVRGLSIYAKDIVYLLREEGGKLVLDTEAVEKARRLAEVQEVYVFGFTFIIWSVFCKEMEERQLKLDLPRAVVFHGGGWKKLRDQKVSREVFSQRLAGLLGCPPAEIRDFYGMAEQTGVIFVDCELGHKHVPVFGHVIIRDVRTMEECRVGERGLIEVMSVLGESYYSQAVLTEDVGRLLGTDDCPCGRKGRYFVVEGRAEQAEVRGCGDTFRER
;
A
#
# COMPACT_ATOMS: atom_id res chain seq x y z
N MET A 1 20.38 4.36 22.40
CA MET A 1 20.27 5.19 21.17
C MET A 1 19.03 6.02 21.31
N THR A 2 19.08 7.33 21.11
CA THR A 2 17.87 8.16 21.13
C THR A 2 16.96 7.72 19.99
N ASP A 3 15.66 7.68 20.21
CA ASP A 3 14.65 7.08 19.34
C ASP A 3 14.61 7.66 17.90
N GLU A 4 14.91 8.96 17.75
CA GLU A 4 15.09 9.59 16.43
C GLU A 4 16.26 8.99 15.63
N LYS A 5 17.36 8.63 16.30
CA LYS A 5 18.50 7.98 15.64
C LYS A 5 18.15 6.57 15.13
N GLY A 6 17.26 5.85 15.81
CA GLY A 6 16.80 4.53 15.39
C GLY A 6 15.96 4.59 14.11
N LEU A 7 15.00 5.51 14.03
CA LEU A 7 14.17 5.70 12.84
C LEU A 7 15.02 6.23 11.66
N GLU A 8 15.93 7.16 11.90
CA GLU A 8 16.87 7.65 10.88
C GLU A 8 17.72 6.52 10.29
N ALA A 9 18.23 5.64 11.14
CA ALA A 9 19.00 4.47 10.69
C ALA A 9 18.14 3.58 9.77
N LEU A 10 16.89 3.26 10.17
CA LEU A 10 15.98 2.47 9.33
C LEU A 10 15.69 3.13 7.98
N LEU A 11 15.46 4.45 7.96
CA LEU A 11 15.14 5.20 6.73
C LEU A 11 16.34 5.34 5.78
N THR A 12 17.55 5.05 6.23
CA THR A 12 18.77 5.04 5.39
C THR A 12 19.18 3.64 4.94
N MET A 13 18.63 2.58 5.56
CA MET A 13 18.90 1.20 5.17
C MET A 13 18.20 0.83 3.86
N PRO A 14 18.78 -0.07 3.04
CA PRO A 14 18.06 -0.68 1.93
C PRO A 14 16.83 -1.43 2.47
N PRO A 15 15.63 -1.29 1.84
CA PRO A 15 14.37 -1.68 2.45
C PRO A 15 14.20 -3.20 2.68
N TYR A 16 15.00 -4.03 2.03
CA TYR A 16 14.90 -5.50 2.08
C TYR A 16 16.24 -6.16 2.43
N SER A 17 17.08 -5.49 3.21
CA SER A 17 18.46 -5.95 3.50
C SER A 17 18.58 -6.72 4.82
N GLN A 18 17.65 -6.54 5.76
CA GLN A 18 17.74 -7.07 7.10
C GLN A 18 16.92 -8.34 7.26
N GLY A 19 17.49 -9.35 7.91
CA GLY A 19 16.80 -10.55 8.31
C GLY A 19 15.72 -10.29 9.36
N GLU A 20 14.83 -11.26 9.56
CA GLU A 20 13.66 -11.10 10.41
C GLU A 20 14.00 -10.74 11.87
N GLN A 21 15.00 -11.42 12.45
CA GLN A 21 15.37 -11.14 13.84
C GLN A 21 15.96 -9.73 14.00
N GLU A 22 16.87 -9.34 13.12
CA GLU A 22 17.47 -7.99 13.13
C GLU A 22 16.39 -6.91 12.97
N ARG A 23 15.39 -7.17 12.10
CA ARG A 23 14.25 -6.25 11.91
C ARG A 23 13.39 -6.13 13.16
N LYS A 24 13.07 -7.23 13.85
CA LYS A 24 12.32 -7.21 15.10
C LYS A 24 13.05 -6.40 16.16
N ASP A 25 14.36 -6.59 16.29
CA ASP A 25 15.20 -5.88 17.26
C ASP A 25 15.25 -4.37 16.99
N LEU A 26 15.18 -3.96 15.72
CA LEU A 26 15.14 -2.57 15.29
C LEU A 26 13.72 -1.95 15.45
N LEU A 27 12.68 -2.71 15.10
CA LEU A 27 11.30 -2.21 15.08
C LEU A 27 10.68 -2.11 16.47
N LEU A 28 10.91 -3.11 17.33
CA LEU A 28 10.21 -3.20 18.62
C LEU A 28 10.41 -1.98 19.51
N PRO A 29 11.61 -1.41 19.69
CA PRO A 29 11.79 -0.17 20.47
C PRO A 29 11.00 1.01 19.88
N LEU A 30 11.01 1.18 18.55
CA LEU A 30 10.29 2.26 17.87
C LEU A 30 8.77 2.08 17.95
N ILE A 31 8.29 0.86 17.83
CA ILE A 31 6.86 0.53 18.02
C ILE A 31 6.42 0.82 19.45
N ARG A 32 7.20 0.42 20.47
CA ARG A 32 6.91 0.75 21.88
C ARG A 32 6.80 2.25 22.08
N GLN A 33 7.73 3.02 21.55
CA GLN A 33 7.71 4.48 21.63
C GLN A 33 6.48 5.06 20.94
N GLY A 34 6.20 4.64 19.70
CA GLY A 34 5.01 5.09 18.98
C GLY A 34 3.71 4.74 19.71
N ALA A 35 3.62 3.53 20.27
CA ALA A 35 2.48 3.11 21.09
C ALA A 35 2.30 3.95 22.37
N ARG A 36 3.41 4.25 23.07
CA ARG A 36 3.38 5.16 24.22
C ARG A 36 2.88 6.55 23.84
N LYS A 37 3.42 7.14 22.77
CA LYS A 37 2.95 8.41 22.24
C LYS A 37 1.47 8.34 21.85
N ALA A 38 1.04 7.25 21.22
CA ALA A 38 -0.34 7.06 20.80
C ALA A 38 -1.33 6.96 21.99
N CYS A 39 -0.88 6.56 23.17
CA CYS A 39 -1.70 6.59 24.39
C CYS A 39 -2.04 8.01 24.89
N THR A 40 -1.56 9.08 24.27
CA THR A 40 -2.10 10.44 24.45
C THR A 40 -3.53 10.52 23.92
N ASN A 41 -3.86 9.78 22.88
CA ASN A 41 -5.21 9.65 22.35
C ASN A 41 -6.09 8.82 23.32
N PRO A 42 -7.28 9.31 23.74
CA PRO A 42 -8.12 8.65 24.74
C PRO A 42 -8.64 7.28 24.28
N HIS A 43 -8.93 7.11 22.99
CA HIS A 43 -9.41 5.83 22.44
C HIS A 43 -8.31 4.77 22.50
N ILE A 44 -7.10 5.13 22.10
CA ILE A 44 -5.93 4.23 22.12
C ILE A 44 -5.57 3.89 23.55
N ARG A 45 -5.48 4.87 24.44
CA ARG A 45 -5.23 4.64 25.88
C ARG A 45 -6.25 3.68 26.50
N SER A 46 -7.55 3.88 26.20
CA SER A 46 -8.60 2.98 26.69
C SER A 46 -8.44 1.55 26.18
N MET A 47 -8.06 1.38 24.92
CA MET A 47 -7.78 0.07 24.33
C MET A 47 -6.64 -0.64 25.05
N TYR A 48 -5.49 0.02 25.21
CA TYR A 48 -4.33 -0.54 25.93
C TYR A 48 -4.68 -0.92 27.38
N ALA A 49 -5.38 -0.03 28.08
CA ALA A 49 -5.80 -0.26 29.47
C ALA A 49 -6.75 -1.46 29.60
N LYS A 50 -7.74 -1.59 28.70
CA LYS A 50 -8.68 -2.73 28.71
C LYS A 50 -8.02 -4.06 28.41
N LEU A 51 -6.98 -4.07 27.59
CA LEU A 51 -6.20 -5.27 27.27
C LEU A 51 -5.13 -5.57 28.32
N GLY A 52 -4.92 -4.69 29.30
CA GLY A 52 -3.87 -4.83 30.31
C GLY A 52 -2.46 -4.74 29.76
N ILE A 53 -2.28 -4.13 28.57
CA ILE A 53 -1.00 -4.03 27.87
C ILE A 53 -0.34 -2.69 28.22
N VAL A 54 0.94 -2.76 28.60
CA VAL A 54 1.80 -1.60 28.84
C VAL A 54 2.82 -1.54 27.73
N PRO A 55 2.86 -0.46 26.90
CA PRO A 55 3.73 -0.38 25.73
C PRO A 55 5.20 -0.72 26.01
N GLU A 56 5.74 -0.27 27.14
CA GLU A 56 7.14 -0.48 27.53
C GLU A 56 7.46 -1.94 27.86
N ARG A 57 6.45 -2.75 28.18
CA ARG A 57 6.61 -4.17 28.58
C ARG A 57 6.41 -5.16 27.44
N MET A 58 5.92 -4.72 26.27
CA MET A 58 5.78 -5.60 25.12
C MET A 58 7.16 -6.17 24.73
N GLN A 59 7.27 -7.48 24.55
CA GLN A 59 8.52 -8.17 24.20
C GLN A 59 8.55 -8.54 22.72
N GLU A 60 7.38 -8.72 22.10
CA GLU A 60 7.22 -9.16 20.72
C GLU A 60 6.29 -8.23 19.93
N LEU A 61 6.46 -8.19 18.60
CA LEU A 61 5.61 -7.38 17.73
C LEU A 61 4.14 -7.85 17.72
N HIS A 62 3.89 -9.14 17.91
CA HIS A 62 2.53 -9.69 17.94
C HIS A 62 1.71 -9.27 19.16
N GLU A 63 2.35 -8.71 20.21
CA GLU A 63 1.68 -8.20 21.41
C GLU A 63 1.13 -6.78 21.21
N VAL A 64 1.48 -6.11 20.11
CA VAL A 64 1.02 -4.75 19.84
C VAL A 64 -0.47 -4.78 19.49
N PRO A 65 -1.35 -4.09 20.25
CA PRO A 65 -2.78 -4.08 19.93
C PRO A 65 -3.08 -3.49 18.57
N ALA A 66 -3.67 -4.28 17.68
CA ALA A 66 -4.08 -3.82 16.38
C ALA A 66 -5.40 -3.05 16.42
N VAL A 67 -5.44 -1.90 15.78
CA VAL A 67 -6.68 -1.14 15.58
C VAL A 67 -7.33 -1.64 14.27
N PRO A 68 -8.59 -2.11 14.30
CA PRO A 68 -9.32 -2.42 13.09
C PRO A 68 -9.40 -1.19 12.18
N VAL A 69 -9.13 -1.36 10.88
CA VAL A 69 -9.11 -0.27 9.91
C VAL A 69 -10.40 0.57 9.88
N ARG A 70 -11.54 -0.03 10.22
CA ARG A 70 -12.83 0.68 10.32
C ARG A 70 -12.83 1.77 11.39
N MET A 71 -11.99 1.68 12.41
CA MET A 71 -11.94 2.70 13.46
C MET A 71 -11.48 4.05 12.92
N PHE A 72 -10.67 4.10 11.88
CA PHE A 72 -10.29 5.35 11.20
C PHE A 72 -11.46 6.08 10.53
N LYS A 73 -12.59 5.41 10.35
CA LYS A 73 -13.83 6.00 9.83
C LYS A 73 -14.72 6.59 10.92
N SER A 74 -14.59 6.08 12.13
CA SER A 74 -15.53 6.35 13.23
C SER A 74 -14.91 7.16 14.37
N PHE A 75 -13.59 7.16 14.49
CA PHE A 75 -12.86 7.79 15.59
C PHE A 75 -11.74 8.66 15.07
N ASP A 76 -11.49 9.76 15.78
CA ASP A 76 -10.27 10.53 15.60
C ASP A 76 -9.13 9.82 16.34
N LEU A 77 -8.23 9.22 15.58
CA LEU A 77 -7.05 8.50 16.08
C LEU A 77 -5.78 9.37 16.03
N SER A 78 -5.93 10.70 15.97
CA SER A 78 -4.82 11.65 16.03
C SER A 78 -4.06 11.54 17.34
N THR A 79 -2.75 11.64 17.27
CA THR A 79 -1.80 11.64 18.41
C THR A 79 -1.09 12.97 18.56
N VAL A 80 -1.52 13.98 17.82
CA VAL A 80 -0.99 15.35 17.83
C VAL A 80 -2.13 16.37 17.84
N ASP A 81 -1.84 17.60 18.21
CA ASP A 81 -2.81 18.69 18.16
C ASP A 81 -3.20 19.04 16.74
N ARG A 82 -4.42 19.55 16.53
CA ARG A 82 -4.91 19.96 15.21
C ARG A 82 -4.03 21.01 14.55
N SER A 83 -3.38 21.87 15.33
CA SER A 83 -2.45 22.90 14.81
C SER A 83 -1.18 22.32 14.18
N GLU A 84 -0.80 21.10 14.52
CA GLU A 84 0.34 20.39 13.96
C GLU A 84 -0.01 19.64 12.67
N VAL A 85 -1.30 19.43 12.39
CA VAL A 85 -1.76 18.69 11.21
C VAL A 85 -1.61 19.57 9.97
N THR A 86 -0.72 19.20 9.08
CA THR A 86 -0.46 19.93 7.82
C THR A 86 -1.26 19.37 6.64
N ARG A 87 -1.73 18.14 6.73
CA ARG A 87 -2.51 17.46 5.68
C ARG A 87 -3.42 16.40 6.30
N VAL A 88 -4.57 16.19 5.68
CA VAL A 88 -5.47 15.08 6.00
C VAL A 88 -5.63 14.20 4.75
N LEU A 89 -5.34 12.91 4.89
CA LEU A 89 -5.64 11.92 3.85
C LEU A 89 -7.01 11.31 4.13
N ARG A 90 -7.76 11.07 3.05
CA ARG A 90 -9.04 10.37 3.10
C ARG A 90 -8.97 9.13 2.21
N SER A 91 -9.42 8.00 2.74
CA SER A 91 -9.53 6.79 1.91
C SER A 91 -10.65 6.95 0.87
N SER A 92 -10.60 6.18 -0.23
CA SER A 92 -11.66 6.12 -1.23
C SER A 92 -12.88 5.37 -0.69
N GLY A 93 -13.63 5.96 0.22
CA GLY A 93 -14.94 5.46 0.62
C GLY A 93 -15.92 5.57 -0.56
N THR A 94 -16.81 4.59 -0.73
CA THR A 94 -17.87 4.62 -1.75
C THR A 94 -18.94 5.68 -1.48
N THR A 95 -18.94 6.27 -0.30
CA THR A 95 -19.78 7.40 0.12
C THR A 95 -18.97 8.35 1.00
N ALA A 96 -19.10 9.64 0.78
CA ALA A 96 -18.35 10.72 1.47
C ALA A 96 -18.44 10.67 3.02
N GLN A 97 -19.48 10.03 3.56
CA GLN A 97 -19.72 9.93 5.02
C GLN A 97 -18.88 8.86 5.74
N HIS A 98 -18.16 7.98 5.03
CA HIS A 98 -17.45 6.84 5.64
C HIS A 98 -16.01 6.64 5.14
N ALA A 99 -15.33 7.73 4.73
CA ALA A 99 -13.92 7.67 4.41
C ALA A 99 -13.07 7.65 5.70
N SER A 100 -12.01 6.84 5.72
CA SER A 100 -11.00 6.94 6.78
C SER A 100 -10.35 8.30 6.77
N VAL A 101 -10.07 8.85 7.93
CA VAL A 101 -9.43 10.15 8.12
C VAL A 101 -8.06 9.92 8.77
N VAL A 102 -7.01 10.30 8.07
CA VAL A 102 -5.61 10.12 8.53
C VAL A 102 -4.93 11.49 8.59
N PRO A 103 -4.75 12.05 9.79
CA PRO A 103 -4.07 13.33 9.97
C PRO A 103 -2.56 13.17 9.83
N LEU A 104 -1.91 14.00 9.04
CA LEU A 104 -0.46 14.00 8.85
C LEU A 104 0.15 15.32 9.34
N ASN A 105 1.12 15.21 10.24
CA ASN A 105 2.04 16.31 10.54
C ASN A 105 3.25 16.28 9.57
N LYS A 106 4.11 17.28 9.67
CA LYS A 106 5.30 17.42 8.79
C LYS A 106 6.26 16.22 8.94
N ALA A 107 6.50 15.75 10.16
CA ALA A 107 7.40 14.63 10.44
C ALA A 107 6.87 13.33 9.82
N THR A 108 5.61 12.96 10.08
CA THR A 108 4.96 11.79 9.48
C THR A 108 5.02 11.82 7.95
N ALA A 109 4.65 12.96 7.33
CA ALA A 109 4.66 13.10 5.88
C ALA A 109 6.08 12.95 5.29
N SER A 110 7.11 13.47 5.99
CA SER A 110 8.50 13.33 5.60
C SER A 110 8.97 11.88 5.68
N ASN A 111 8.73 11.20 6.80
CA ASN A 111 9.09 9.79 7.02
C ASN A 111 8.45 8.89 5.96
N GLN A 112 7.16 9.08 5.70
CA GLN A 112 6.40 8.35 4.68
C GLN A 112 6.99 8.54 3.27
N THR A 113 7.36 9.79 2.93
CA THR A 113 7.97 10.10 1.63
C THR A 113 9.33 9.43 1.48
N ARG A 114 10.16 9.46 2.51
CA ARG A 114 11.50 8.85 2.52
C ARG A 114 11.42 7.33 2.41
N ALA A 115 10.53 6.70 3.18
CA ALA A 115 10.30 5.27 3.12
C ALA A 115 9.81 4.82 1.73
N LEU A 116 8.81 5.52 1.17
CA LEU A 116 8.32 5.22 -0.18
C LEU A 116 9.41 5.40 -1.23
N ARG A 117 10.24 6.43 -1.12
CA ARG A 117 11.39 6.62 -2.00
C ARG A 117 12.39 5.46 -1.90
N SER A 118 12.69 4.99 -0.69
CA SER A 118 13.58 3.83 -0.48
C SER A 118 13.00 2.56 -1.12
N ILE A 119 11.68 2.30 -0.92
CA ILE A 119 11.00 1.15 -1.53
C ILE A 119 11.08 1.22 -3.06
N LEU A 120 10.70 2.34 -3.67
CA LEU A 120 10.73 2.49 -5.13
C LEU A 120 12.15 2.41 -5.68
N GLY A 121 13.15 2.93 -4.96
CA GLY A 121 14.56 2.85 -5.34
C GLY A 121 15.08 1.42 -5.47
N ALA A 122 14.56 0.48 -4.67
CA ALA A 122 14.91 -0.93 -4.76
C ALA A 122 14.47 -1.60 -6.08
N TYR A 123 13.57 -0.96 -6.84
CA TYR A 123 13.09 -1.43 -8.14
C TYR A 123 13.54 -0.55 -9.31
N LEU A 124 13.67 0.75 -9.07
CA LEU A 124 13.97 1.75 -10.10
C LEU A 124 15.44 2.20 -10.11
N GLY A 125 16.21 1.84 -9.06
CA GLY A 125 17.56 2.38 -8.86
C GLY A 125 17.54 3.84 -8.39
N ASP A 126 18.68 4.54 -8.53
CA ASP A 126 18.86 5.87 -7.92
C ASP A 126 18.41 7.04 -8.79
N LYS A 127 18.23 6.81 -10.08
CA LYS A 127 17.93 7.87 -11.05
C LYS A 127 16.43 8.07 -11.23
N ARG A 128 16.02 9.33 -11.31
CA ARG A 128 14.64 9.66 -11.72
C ARG A 128 14.40 9.27 -13.18
N ARG A 129 13.20 8.78 -13.45
CA ARG A 129 12.76 8.29 -14.76
C ARG A 129 11.52 9.05 -15.25
N VAL A 130 11.15 8.90 -16.50
CA VAL A 130 9.84 9.36 -16.98
C VAL A 130 8.77 8.41 -16.44
N MET A 131 7.71 8.97 -15.85
CA MET A 131 6.56 8.23 -15.35
C MET A 131 5.46 8.21 -16.41
N LEU A 132 5.07 7.03 -16.85
CA LEU A 132 3.90 6.82 -17.69
C LEU A 132 2.72 6.44 -16.79
N VAL A 133 1.67 7.25 -16.79
CA VAL A 133 0.49 7.03 -15.94
C VAL A 133 -0.67 6.50 -16.77
N ILE A 134 -1.14 5.30 -16.48
CA ILE A 134 -2.35 4.74 -17.10
C ILE A 134 -3.57 5.29 -16.38
N ASP A 135 -3.79 6.57 -16.57
CA ASP A 135 -4.91 7.37 -16.09
C ASP A 135 -4.94 8.71 -16.85
N HIS A 136 -5.88 9.62 -16.50
CA HIS A 136 -5.97 10.97 -17.09
C HIS A 136 -5.37 12.05 -16.16
N PRO A 137 -4.90 13.19 -16.68
CA PRO A 137 -4.22 14.20 -15.86
C PRO A 137 -5.09 14.81 -14.77
N GLY A 138 -6.42 14.84 -14.95
CA GLY A 138 -7.37 15.38 -13.98
C GLY A 138 -7.38 14.66 -12.61
N VAL A 139 -6.83 13.45 -12.50
CA VAL A 139 -6.73 12.74 -11.19
C VAL A 139 -5.77 13.42 -10.21
N ASN A 140 -4.85 14.25 -10.71
CA ASN A 140 -3.85 14.97 -9.92
C ASN A 140 -4.12 16.47 -9.84
N SER A 141 -5.32 16.93 -10.21
CA SER A 141 -5.67 18.35 -10.17
C SER A 141 -5.64 18.91 -8.74
N PRO A 142 -5.01 20.08 -8.51
CA PRO A 142 -5.00 20.75 -7.21
C PRO A 142 -6.39 21.18 -6.72
N SER A 143 -7.34 21.40 -7.63
CA SER A 143 -8.69 21.88 -7.36
C SER A 143 -9.67 20.78 -6.93
N ARG A 144 -9.30 19.51 -6.99
CA ARG A 144 -10.13 18.37 -6.57
C ARG A 144 -9.62 17.79 -5.26
N GLU A 145 -10.53 17.29 -4.42
CA GLU A 145 -10.15 16.48 -3.27
C GLU A 145 -9.24 15.33 -3.73
N LEU A 146 -8.20 15.07 -2.95
CA LEU A 146 -7.21 14.05 -3.26
C LEU A 146 -7.88 12.66 -3.20
N THR A 147 -8.21 12.13 -4.34
CA THR A 147 -8.73 10.75 -4.47
C THR A 147 -7.62 9.73 -4.22
N ALA A 148 -7.97 8.47 -3.94
CA ALA A 148 -6.99 7.38 -3.85
C ALA A 148 -6.16 7.25 -5.15
N ARG A 149 -6.76 7.53 -6.32
CA ARG A 149 -6.06 7.55 -7.61
C ARG A 149 -5.01 8.67 -7.64
N GLY A 150 -5.40 9.88 -7.30
CA GLY A 150 -4.47 11.01 -7.23
C GLY A 150 -3.37 10.82 -6.18
N ALA A 151 -3.70 10.23 -5.03
CA ALA A 151 -2.70 9.89 -4.00
C ALA A 151 -1.67 8.88 -4.51
N GLY A 152 -2.10 7.85 -5.26
CA GLY A 152 -1.20 6.90 -5.90
C GLY A 152 -0.26 7.56 -6.89
N VAL A 153 -0.80 8.38 -7.81
CA VAL A 153 0.02 9.13 -8.79
C VAL A 153 1.03 10.03 -8.08
N ARG A 154 0.60 10.82 -7.07
CA ARG A 154 1.50 11.71 -6.31
C ARG A 154 2.57 10.93 -5.54
N GLY A 155 2.20 9.81 -4.92
CA GLY A 155 3.13 8.97 -4.18
C GLY A 155 4.25 8.44 -5.07
N LEU A 156 3.89 7.86 -6.22
CA LEU A 156 4.89 7.30 -7.12
C LEU A 156 5.65 8.36 -7.92
N SER A 157 5.09 9.57 -8.10
CA SER A 157 5.74 10.66 -8.84
C SER A 157 7.00 11.23 -8.17
N ILE A 158 7.31 10.84 -6.93
CA ILE A 158 8.58 11.22 -6.27
C ILE A 158 9.81 10.75 -7.06
N TYR A 159 9.67 9.72 -7.89
CA TYR A 159 10.69 9.22 -8.81
C TYR A 159 10.59 9.79 -10.23
N ALA A 160 9.53 10.56 -10.51
CA ALA A 160 9.31 11.13 -11.83
C ALA A 160 10.20 12.36 -12.05
N LYS A 161 10.86 12.42 -13.21
CA LYS A 161 11.45 13.66 -13.77
C LYS A 161 10.48 14.33 -14.72
N ASP A 162 9.57 13.58 -15.35
CA ASP A 162 8.47 14.01 -16.19
C ASP A 162 7.33 13.01 -16.10
N ILE A 163 6.10 13.42 -16.39
CA ILE A 163 4.89 12.58 -16.29
C ILE A 163 4.12 12.66 -17.61
N VAL A 164 3.79 11.50 -18.17
CA VAL A 164 2.93 11.35 -19.34
C VAL A 164 1.71 10.53 -18.96
N TYR A 165 0.53 11.09 -19.14
CA TYR A 165 -0.74 10.39 -18.92
C TYR A 165 -1.18 9.73 -20.23
N LEU A 166 -1.45 8.42 -20.20
CA LEU A 166 -1.79 7.62 -21.38
C LEU A 166 -3.29 7.57 -21.67
N LEU A 167 -4.11 8.11 -20.77
CA LEU A 167 -5.56 8.23 -20.95
C LEU A 167 -5.98 9.69 -20.87
N ARG A 168 -7.10 10.01 -21.53
CA ARG A 168 -7.83 11.27 -21.39
C ARG A 168 -9.28 11.01 -21.02
N GLU A 169 -9.96 12.03 -20.54
CA GLU A 169 -11.40 11.99 -20.27
C GLU A 169 -12.16 12.58 -21.45
N GLU A 170 -13.08 11.83 -22.00
CA GLU A 170 -13.92 12.24 -23.13
C GLU A 170 -15.38 11.83 -22.83
N GLY A 171 -16.28 12.78 -22.75
CA GLY A 171 -17.69 12.52 -22.41
C GLY A 171 -17.89 11.79 -21.08
N GLY A 172 -17.05 12.03 -20.08
CA GLY A 172 -17.13 11.39 -18.76
C GLY A 172 -16.57 9.95 -18.73
N LYS A 173 -15.95 9.48 -19.82
CA LYS A 173 -15.30 8.17 -19.91
C LYS A 173 -13.79 8.32 -20.11
N LEU A 174 -13.06 7.34 -19.60
CA LEU A 174 -11.63 7.23 -19.88
C LEU A 174 -11.45 6.57 -21.26
N VAL A 175 -10.63 7.20 -22.10
CA VAL A 175 -10.25 6.68 -23.42
C VAL A 175 -8.73 6.79 -23.60
N LEU A 176 -8.17 5.99 -24.48
CA LEU A 176 -6.74 6.03 -24.79
C LEU A 176 -6.38 7.35 -25.48
N ASP A 177 -5.32 7.99 -25.00
CA ASP A 177 -4.70 9.14 -25.67
C ASP A 177 -3.59 8.65 -26.62
N THR A 178 -3.91 8.55 -27.91
CA THR A 178 -2.98 8.02 -28.91
C THR A 178 -1.76 8.93 -29.14
N GLU A 179 -1.91 10.24 -28.97
CA GLU A 179 -0.79 11.18 -29.04
C GLU A 179 0.16 11.00 -27.87
N ALA A 180 -0.39 10.79 -26.66
CA ALA A 180 0.39 10.50 -25.47
C ALA A 180 1.10 9.13 -25.57
N VAL A 181 0.47 8.12 -26.16
CA VAL A 181 1.11 6.81 -26.43
C VAL A 181 2.30 6.98 -27.37
N GLU A 182 2.15 7.75 -28.44
CA GLU A 182 3.25 8.02 -29.38
C GLU A 182 4.37 8.87 -28.74
N LYS A 183 4.02 9.84 -27.90
CA LYS A 183 5.00 10.58 -27.09
C LYS A 183 5.76 9.65 -26.14
N ALA A 184 5.06 8.73 -25.46
CA ALA A 184 5.67 7.76 -24.55
C ALA A 184 6.66 6.85 -25.29
N ARG A 185 6.32 6.39 -26.51
CA ARG A 185 7.22 5.59 -27.36
C ARG A 185 8.52 6.33 -27.66
N ARG A 186 8.43 7.56 -28.17
CA ARG A 186 9.61 8.39 -28.48
C ARG A 186 10.48 8.68 -27.23
N LEU A 187 9.86 8.93 -26.08
CA LEU A 187 10.60 9.15 -24.83
C LEU A 187 11.36 7.90 -24.37
N ALA A 188 10.75 6.72 -24.54
CA ALA A 188 11.35 5.46 -24.11
C ALA A 188 12.57 5.04 -24.95
N GLU A 189 12.71 5.53 -26.19
CA GLU A 189 13.90 5.30 -27.02
C GLU A 189 15.16 5.88 -26.40
N VAL A 190 15.05 7.03 -25.73
CA VAL A 190 16.19 7.81 -25.21
C VAL A 190 16.24 7.93 -23.69
N GLN A 191 15.21 7.48 -22.99
CA GLN A 191 15.07 7.61 -21.54
C GLN A 191 14.52 6.35 -20.90
N GLU A 192 14.96 6.09 -19.67
CA GLU A 192 14.32 5.05 -18.85
C GLU A 192 12.95 5.53 -18.36
N VAL A 193 11.98 4.63 -18.44
CA VAL A 193 10.59 4.86 -18.04
C VAL A 193 10.17 3.88 -16.97
N TYR A 194 9.15 4.25 -16.20
CA TYR A 194 8.36 3.32 -15.38
C TYR A 194 6.88 3.64 -15.57
N VAL A 195 6.06 2.63 -15.38
CA VAL A 195 4.61 2.72 -15.61
C VAL A 195 3.88 2.59 -14.29
N PHE A 196 2.82 3.38 -14.11
CA PHE A 196 1.90 3.25 -12.99
C PHE A 196 0.45 3.28 -13.46
N GLY A 197 -0.39 2.41 -12.86
CA GLY A 197 -1.83 2.44 -13.07
C GLY A 197 -2.59 1.60 -12.05
N PHE A 198 -3.91 1.78 -12.02
CA PHE A 198 -4.78 0.93 -11.20
C PHE A 198 -5.21 -0.31 -11.98
N THR A 199 -5.13 -1.47 -11.34
CA THR A 199 -5.40 -2.79 -11.96
C THR A 199 -6.67 -2.79 -12.80
N PHE A 200 -7.78 -2.26 -12.25
CA PHE A 200 -9.08 -2.25 -12.94
C PHE A 200 -9.10 -1.31 -14.17
N ILE A 201 -8.39 -0.16 -14.13
CA ILE A 201 -8.29 0.77 -15.28
C ILE A 201 -7.39 0.18 -16.37
N ILE A 202 -6.25 -0.39 -15.96
CA ILE A 202 -5.35 -1.09 -16.89
C ILE A 202 -6.13 -2.15 -17.65
N TRP A 203 -6.86 -3.01 -16.95
CA TRP A 203 -7.55 -4.14 -17.54
C TRP A 203 -8.72 -3.74 -18.44
N SER A 204 -9.61 -2.88 -17.94
CA SER A 204 -10.88 -2.56 -18.58
C SER A 204 -10.83 -1.44 -19.61
N VAL A 205 -9.81 -0.58 -19.53
CA VAL A 205 -9.67 0.56 -20.45
C VAL A 205 -8.40 0.42 -21.28
N PHE A 206 -7.23 0.51 -20.64
CA PHE A 206 -5.97 0.58 -21.36
C PHE A 206 -5.71 -0.64 -22.25
N CYS A 207 -5.75 -1.85 -21.69
CA CYS A 207 -5.50 -3.06 -22.47
C CYS A 207 -6.51 -3.21 -23.61
N LYS A 208 -7.78 -2.97 -23.34
CA LYS A 208 -8.85 -3.07 -24.33
C LYS A 208 -8.64 -2.10 -25.49
N GLU A 209 -8.43 -0.82 -25.21
CA GLU A 209 -8.23 0.21 -26.23
C GLU A 209 -6.94 0.00 -27.05
N MET A 210 -5.86 -0.45 -26.41
CA MET A 210 -4.62 -0.78 -27.09
C MET A 210 -4.80 -1.95 -28.07
N GLU A 211 -5.53 -3.00 -27.67
CA GLU A 211 -5.84 -4.18 -28.50
C GLU A 211 -6.76 -3.81 -29.66
N GLU A 212 -7.87 -3.10 -29.42
CA GLU A 212 -8.84 -2.66 -30.44
C GLU A 212 -8.17 -1.79 -31.51
N ARG A 213 -7.20 -0.97 -31.12
CA ARG A 213 -6.44 -0.11 -32.03
C ARG A 213 -5.16 -0.76 -32.58
N GLN A 214 -4.88 -2.01 -32.20
CA GLN A 214 -3.66 -2.74 -32.58
C GLN A 214 -2.37 -1.99 -32.24
N LEU A 215 -2.37 -1.23 -31.12
CA LEU A 215 -1.23 -0.46 -30.65
C LEU A 215 -0.39 -1.27 -29.68
N LYS A 216 0.92 -1.04 -29.74
CA LYS A 216 1.90 -1.57 -28.77
C LYS A 216 2.91 -0.49 -28.44
N LEU A 217 3.43 -0.54 -27.22
CA LEU A 217 4.63 0.18 -26.82
C LEU A 217 5.83 -0.78 -26.90
N ASP A 218 7.03 -0.23 -26.93
CA ASP A 218 8.29 -0.99 -26.85
C ASP A 218 9.09 -0.44 -25.65
N LEU A 219 8.86 -1.04 -24.49
CA LEU A 219 9.40 -0.59 -23.19
C LEU A 219 10.19 -1.72 -22.52
N PRO A 220 11.24 -2.31 -23.13
CA PRO A 220 11.87 -3.55 -22.67
C PRO A 220 12.50 -3.45 -21.27
N ARG A 221 12.76 -2.23 -20.78
CA ARG A 221 13.36 -1.97 -19.46
C ARG A 221 12.41 -1.29 -18.47
N ALA A 222 11.12 -1.17 -18.81
CA ALA A 222 10.15 -0.55 -17.93
C ALA A 222 9.79 -1.45 -16.77
N VAL A 223 9.75 -0.88 -15.56
CA VAL A 223 9.10 -1.47 -14.40
C VAL A 223 7.68 -0.92 -14.32
N VAL A 224 6.72 -1.80 -14.12
CA VAL A 224 5.30 -1.44 -14.04
C VAL A 224 4.79 -1.67 -12.63
N PHE A 225 4.30 -0.63 -11.98
CA PHE A 225 3.63 -0.72 -10.70
C PHE A 225 2.12 -0.63 -10.90
N HIS A 226 1.38 -1.58 -10.36
CA HIS A 226 -0.07 -1.50 -10.34
C HIS A 226 -0.63 -1.91 -8.97
N GLY A 227 -1.87 -1.54 -8.69
CA GLY A 227 -2.50 -1.88 -7.43
C GLY A 227 -3.97 -1.47 -7.38
N GLY A 228 -4.57 -1.47 -6.20
CA GLY A 228 -5.96 -1.09 -5.97
C GLY A 228 -6.99 -2.16 -6.36
N GLY A 229 -6.54 -3.33 -6.79
CA GLY A 229 -7.35 -4.52 -7.03
C GLY A 229 -8.43 -4.35 -8.12
N TRP A 230 -9.31 -5.34 -8.21
CA TRP A 230 -10.34 -5.44 -9.25
C TRP A 230 -11.61 -4.63 -8.96
N LYS A 231 -11.82 -4.15 -7.73
CA LYS A 231 -12.99 -3.35 -7.30
C LYS A 231 -14.32 -3.95 -7.80
N LYS A 232 -15.06 -3.20 -8.65
CA LYS A 232 -16.34 -3.63 -9.24
C LYS A 232 -16.18 -4.70 -10.33
N LEU A 233 -14.95 -4.98 -10.79
CA LEU A 233 -14.67 -5.98 -11.82
C LEU A 233 -14.25 -7.34 -11.24
N ARG A 234 -14.73 -7.70 -10.03
CA ARG A 234 -14.40 -8.97 -9.38
C ARG A 234 -14.71 -10.19 -10.25
N ASP A 235 -15.82 -10.13 -10.98
CA ASP A 235 -16.25 -11.20 -11.90
C ASP A 235 -15.32 -11.35 -13.12
N GLN A 236 -14.50 -10.34 -13.42
CA GLN A 236 -13.51 -10.36 -14.50
C GLN A 236 -12.09 -10.63 -13.98
N LYS A 237 -11.95 -10.94 -12.67
CA LYS A 237 -10.63 -11.20 -12.07
C LYS A 237 -9.99 -12.38 -12.77
N VAL A 238 -8.78 -12.15 -13.29
CA VAL A 238 -7.90 -13.18 -13.85
C VAL A 238 -6.72 -13.45 -12.91
N SER A 239 -5.96 -14.51 -13.19
CA SER A 239 -4.74 -14.78 -12.45
C SER A 239 -3.68 -13.68 -12.70
N ARG A 240 -2.69 -13.60 -11.81
CA ARG A 240 -1.54 -12.69 -11.96
C ARG A 240 -0.81 -12.93 -13.28
N GLU A 241 -0.62 -14.18 -13.64
CA GLU A 241 0.08 -14.59 -14.87
C GLU A 241 -0.65 -14.08 -16.12
N VAL A 242 -1.96 -14.28 -16.19
CA VAL A 242 -2.79 -13.80 -17.32
C VAL A 242 -2.75 -12.28 -17.41
N PHE A 243 -2.89 -11.58 -16.27
CA PHE A 243 -2.80 -10.12 -16.23
C PHE A 243 -1.42 -9.63 -16.70
N SER A 244 -0.36 -10.20 -16.13
CA SER A 244 1.01 -9.78 -16.44
C SER A 244 1.40 -10.07 -17.89
N GLN A 245 1.03 -11.24 -18.42
CA GLN A 245 1.30 -11.58 -19.83
C GLN A 245 0.59 -10.64 -20.81
N ARG A 246 -0.70 -10.36 -20.55
CA ARG A 246 -1.48 -9.44 -21.40
C ARG A 246 -0.88 -8.04 -21.42
N LEU A 247 -0.62 -7.49 -20.25
CA LEU A 247 -0.07 -6.13 -20.12
C LEU A 247 1.36 -6.04 -20.67
N ALA A 248 2.20 -7.01 -20.35
CA ALA A 248 3.58 -7.09 -20.85
C ALA A 248 3.63 -7.16 -22.38
N GLY A 249 2.74 -7.93 -23.02
CA GLY A 249 2.63 -8.03 -24.47
C GLY A 249 2.24 -6.71 -25.17
N LEU A 250 1.50 -5.85 -24.48
CA LEU A 250 1.13 -4.50 -24.97
C LEU A 250 2.23 -3.46 -24.70
N LEU A 251 2.94 -3.58 -23.59
CA LEU A 251 3.99 -2.66 -23.19
C LEU A 251 5.36 -3.02 -23.79
N GLY A 252 5.57 -4.25 -24.24
CA GLY A 252 6.87 -4.72 -24.73
C GLY A 252 7.90 -4.93 -23.62
N CYS A 253 7.48 -5.23 -22.39
CA CYS A 253 8.36 -5.48 -21.24
C CYS A 253 8.24 -6.94 -20.75
N PRO A 254 9.21 -7.44 -19.96
CA PRO A 254 9.09 -8.77 -19.37
C PRO A 254 7.90 -8.86 -18.40
N PRO A 255 7.12 -9.96 -18.39
CA PRO A 255 6.02 -10.15 -17.42
C PRO A 255 6.45 -10.06 -15.94
N ALA A 256 7.70 -10.42 -15.63
CA ALA A 256 8.27 -10.30 -14.28
C ALA A 256 8.42 -8.85 -13.81
N GLU A 257 8.40 -7.88 -14.71
CA GLU A 257 8.44 -6.46 -14.38
C GLU A 257 7.05 -5.84 -14.13
N ILE A 258 5.98 -6.62 -14.30
CA ILE A 258 4.62 -6.22 -13.92
C ILE A 258 4.44 -6.54 -12.43
N ARG A 259 4.48 -5.53 -11.59
CA ARG A 259 4.53 -5.65 -10.14
C ARG A 259 3.27 -5.10 -9.49
N ASP A 260 2.49 -5.98 -8.88
CA ASP A 260 1.38 -5.55 -8.01
C ASP A 260 1.94 -5.03 -6.69
N PHE A 261 1.30 -4.01 -6.13
CA PHE A 261 1.59 -3.58 -4.77
C PHE A 261 0.33 -3.49 -3.92
N TYR A 262 0.52 -3.78 -2.65
CA TYR A 262 -0.48 -3.60 -1.61
C TYR A 262 -0.12 -2.40 -0.74
N GLY A 263 -1.08 -1.55 -0.48
CA GLY A 263 -0.93 -0.37 0.37
C GLY A 263 -2.29 0.25 0.70
N MET A 264 -2.33 1.08 1.73
CA MET A 264 -3.54 1.68 2.24
C MET A 264 -3.28 3.10 2.78
N ALA A 265 -4.33 3.91 2.85
CA ALA A 265 -4.23 5.29 3.34
C ALA A 265 -3.77 5.35 4.81
N GLU A 266 -4.20 4.39 5.61
CA GLU A 266 -3.90 4.27 7.04
C GLU A 266 -2.45 3.84 7.33
N GLN A 267 -1.72 3.37 6.29
CA GLN A 267 -0.31 2.97 6.35
C GLN A 267 0.50 3.61 5.21
N THR A 268 0.21 4.86 4.89
CA THR A 268 0.89 5.60 3.82
C THR A 268 2.42 5.58 4.04
N GLY A 269 3.15 5.46 2.94
CA GLY A 269 4.62 5.39 2.94
C GLY A 269 5.17 3.96 3.01
N VAL A 270 4.40 2.99 3.50
CA VAL A 270 4.72 1.56 3.40
C VAL A 270 3.83 0.95 2.33
N ILE A 271 4.44 0.51 1.24
CA ILE A 271 3.80 -0.32 0.22
C ILE A 271 4.54 -1.65 0.12
N PHE A 272 3.79 -2.71 -0.07
CA PHE A 272 4.32 -4.06 -0.19
C PHE A 272 4.30 -4.45 -1.66
N VAL A 273 5.45 -4.39 -2.32
CA VAL A 273 5.59 -4.59 -3.76
C VAL A 273 5.98 -6.02 -4.07
N ASP A 274 5.40 -6.58 -5.12
CA ASP A 274 5.77 -7.89 -5.64
C ASP A 274 7.25 -7.91 -6.08
N CYS A 275 7.96 -8.97 -5.70
CA CYS A 275 9.20 -9.33 -6.37
C CYS A 275 8.92 -10.01 -7.72
N GLU A 276 9.96 -10.47 -8.40
CA GLU A 276 9.91 -11.14 -9.69
C GLU A 276 9.02 -12.39 -9.65
N LEU A 277 8.88 -13.01 -8.46
CA LEU A 277 8.08 -14.21 -8.24
C LEU A 277 6.63 -13.91 -7.81
N GLY A 278 6.25 -12.64 -7.68
CA GLY A 278 4.92 -12.23 -7.25
C GLY A 278 4.69 -12.30 -5.74
N HIS A 279 5.75 -12.27 -4.96
CA HIS A 279 5.69 -12.23 -3.51
C HIS A 279 5.83 -10.79 -3.01
N LYS A 280 4.90 -10.35 -2.17
CA LYS A 280 4.94 -9.01 -1.56
C LYS A 280 5.94 -9.01 -0.40
N HIS A 281 7.02 -8.25 -0.56
CA HIS A 281 8.05 -8.12 0.47
C HIS A 281 7.73 -7.02 1.46
N VAL A 282 8.04 -7.29 2.73
CA VAL A 282 7.87 -6.37 3.84
C VAL A 282 9.15 -5.54 4.01
N PRO A 283 9.10 -4.21 3.84
CA PRO A 283 10.29 -3.36 4.01
C PRO A 283 10.67 -3.19 5.49
N VAL A 284 11.93 -2.79 5.76
CA VAL A 284 12.49 -2.67 7.12
C VAL A 284 11.71 -1.76 8.08
N PHE A 285 10.94 -0.80 7.58
CA PHE A 285 10.14 0.13 8.40
C PHE A 285 8.73 -0.35 8.72
N GLY A 286 8.40 -1.56 8.32
CA GLY A 286 7.10 -2.18 8.55
C GLY A 286 7.20 -3.65 8.94
N HIS A 287 6.06 -4.20 9.35
CA HIS A 287 5.92 -5.61 9.63
C HIS A 287 4.54 -6.09 9.21
N VAL A 288 4.38 -7.39 8.99
CA VAL A 288 3.10 -8.01 8.65
C VAL A 288 2.89 -9.25 9.50
N ILE A 289 1.70 -9.37 10.07
CA ILE A 289 1.24 -10.55 10.79
C ILE A 289 -0.03 -11.05 10.08
N ILE A 290 -0.15 -12.35 9.92
CA ILE A 290 -1.40 -12.96 9.45
C ILE A 290 -2.12 -13.49 10.69
N ARG A 291 -3.34 -12.99 10.97
CA ARG A 291 -4.13 -13.33 12.16
C ARG A 291 -5.22 -14.34 11.82
N ASP A 292 -5.31 -15.41 12.60
CA ASP A 292 -6.46 -16.29 12.52
C ASP A 292 -7.74 -15.54 12.84
N VAL A 293 -8.78 -15.71 12.02
CA VAL A 293 -10.03 -14.94 12.12
C VAL A 293 -10.85 -15.21 13.36
N ARG A 294 -10.59 -16.32 14.08
CA ARG A 294 -11.34 -16.74 15.27
C ARG A 294 -10.57 -16.47 16.57
N THR A 295 -9.29 -16.81 16.58
CA THR A 295 -8.45 -16.70 17.79
C THR A 295 -7.68 -15.39 17.86
N MET A 296 -7.50 -14.71 16.71
CA MET A 296 -6.64 -13.54 16.55
C MET A 296 -5.15 -13.82 16.84
N GLU A 297 -4.77 -15.06 16.99
CA GLU A 297 -3.37 -15.48 17.09
C GLU A 297 -2.67 -15.40 15.73
N GLU A 298 -1.34 -15.36 15.74
CA GLU A 298 -0.55 -15.36 14.52
C GLU A 298 -0.64 -16.73 13.82
N CYS A 299 -1.04 -16.74 12.56
CA CYS A 299 -1.08 -17.91 11.71
C CYS A 299 0.33 -18.45 11.40
N ARG A 300 0.44 -19.75 11.19
CA ARG A 300 1.66 -20.37 10.64
C ARG A 300 1.86 -19.99 9.19
N VAL A 301 3.09 -20.13 8.71
CA VAL A 301 3.42 -19.96 7.28
C VAL A 301 2.50 -20.86 6.43
N GLY A 302 1.90 -20.28 5.41
CA GLY A 302 0.95 -20.94 4.50
C GLY A 302 -0.51 -20.94 4.97
N GLU A 303 -0.81 -20.62 6.23
CA GLU A 303 -2.18 -20.52 6.72
C GLU A 303 -2.82 -19.19 6.33
N ARG A 304 -4.11 -19.24 6.02
CA ARG A 304 -4.90 -18.08 5.60
C ARG A 304 -5.47 -17.35 6.81
N GLY A 305 -5.32 -16.03 6.83
CA GLY A 305 -5.89 -15.20 7.89
C GLY A 305 -6.06 -13.74 7.47
N LEU A 306 -6.48 -12.89 8.41
CA LEU A 306 -6.53 -11.44 8.25
C LEU A 306 -5.13 -10.85 8.25
N ILE A 307 -4.91 -9.89 7.36
CA ILE A 307 -3.63 -9.19 7.28
C ILE A 307 -3.62 -8.07 8.31
N GLU A 308 -2.67 -8.11 9.23
CA GLU A 308 -2.30 -6.99 10.09
C GLU A 308 -1.02 -6.37 9.56
N VAL A 309 -1.02 -5.06 9.39
CA VAL A 309 0.15 -4.28 8.94
C VAL A 309 0.63 -3.36 10.05
N MET A 310 1.94 -3.25 10.20
CA MET A 310 2.59 -2.43 11.22
C MET A 310 3.57 -1.45 10.56
N SER A 311 3.76 -0.30 11.20
CA SER A 311 4.70 0.72 10.71
C SER A 311 5.23 1.58 11.86
N VAL A 312 6.49 2.01 11.70
CA VAL A 312 7.15 2.97 12.59
C VAL A 312 7.13 4.41 12.05
N LEU A 313 6.47 4.65 10.91
CA LEU A 313 6.54 5.94 10.21
C LEU A 313 5.57 6.99 10.74
N GLY A 314 4.45 6.56 11.32
CA GLY A 314 3.39 7.45 11.79
C GLY A 314 3.64 7.98 13.20
N GLU A 315 3.70 9.31 13.31
CA GLU A 315 3.81 10.01 14.60
C GLU A 315 2.54 10.79 14.95
N SER A 316 1.71 11.10 13.96
CA SER A 316 0.53 11.96 14.11
C SER A 316 -0.78 11.20 14.26
N TYR A 317 -0.74 9.89 14.16
CA TYR A 317 -1.90 9.00 14.33
C TYR A 317 -1.43 7.59 14.71
N TYR A 318 -2.34 6.75 15.19
CA TYR A 318 -1.99 5.36 15.50
C TYR A 318 -1.74 4.55 14.23
N SER A 319 -0.47 4.22 13.97
CA SER A 319 -0.03 3.42 12.81
C SER A 319 0.77 2.18 13.21
N GLN A 320 0.97 1.96 14.50
CA GLN A 320 1.83 0.90 15.03
C GLN A 320 1.33 -0.48 14.63
N ALA A 321 0.02 -0.69 14.66
CA ALA A 321 -0.59 -1.93 14.17
C ALA A 321 -2.03 -1.66 13.68
N VAL A 322 -2.33 -2.03 12.44
CA VAL A 322 -3.64 -1.87 11.82
C VAL A 322 -4.11 -3.23 11.30
N LEU A 323 -5.22 -3.72 11.85
CA LEU A 323 -5.88 -4.92 11.35
C LEU A 323 -6.76 -4.55 10.15
N THR A 324 -6.43 -5.10 9.00
CA THR A 324 -7.15 -4.82 7.75
C THR A 324 -8.39 -5.69 7.60
N GLU A 325 -9.16 -5.44 6.54
CA GLU A 325 -10.26 -6.31 6.10
C GLU A 325 -9.84 -7.24 4.96
N ASP A 326 -8.54 -7.31 4.69
CA ASP A 326 -7.98 -8.14 3.63
C ASP A 326 -7.43 -9.44 4.21
N VAL A 327 -7.51 -10.49 3.42
CA VAL A 327 -6.98 -11.81 3.76
C VAL A 327 -5.79 -12.16 2.90
N GLY A 328 -4.88 -12.93 3.50
CA GLY A 328 -3.67 -13.36 2.85
C GLY A 328 -2.99 -14.50 3.59
N ARG A 329 -1.77 -14.80 3.17
CA ARG A 329 -0.90 -15.82 3.76
C ARG A 329 0.53 -15.33 3.83
N LEU A 330 1.20 -15.58 4.94
CA LEU A 330 2.65 -15.50 5.00
C LEU A 330 3.21 -16.68 4.20
N LEU A 331 4.12 -16.41 3.26
CA LEU A 331 4.72 -17.46 2.42
C LEU A 331 6.06 -17.94 2.95
N GLY A 332 6.78 -17.09 3.68
CA GLY A 332 8.07 -17.41 4.27
C GLY A 332 8.76 -16.18 4.85
N THR A 333 10.00 -16.39 5.30
CA THR A 333 10.83 -15.40 5.98
C THR A 333 12.29 -15.64 5.63
N ASP A 334 12.98 -14.65 5.08
CA ASP A 334 14.40 -14.65 4.69
C ASP A 334 14.81 -15.65 3.59
N ASP A 335 13.90 -16.47 3.12
CA ASP A 335 14.13 -17.59 2.21
C ASP A 335 13.51 -17.41 0.81
N CYS A 336 13.03 -16.20 0.47
CA CYS A 336 12.52 -15.95 -0.87
C CYS A 336 13.64 -16.09 -1.91
N PRO A 337 13.43 -16.88 -2.99
CA PRO A 337 14.46 -17.08 -4.03
C PRO A 337 14.88 -15.81 -4.75
N CYS A 338 14.13 -14.70 -4.63
CA CYS A 338 14.52 -13.39 -5.16
C CYS A 338 15.68 -12.71 -4.40
N GLY A 339 16.11 -13.28 -3.26
CA GLY A 339 17.20 -12.80 -2.43
C GLY A 339 16.85 -11.69 -1.42
N ARG A 340 15.65 -11.10 -1.50
CA ARG A 340 15.18 -10.09 -0.51
C ARG A 340 14.95 -10.74 0.84
N LYS A 341 15.38 -10.06 1.89
CA LYS A 341 15.24 -10.50 3.28
C LYS A 341 13.92 -10.04 3.91
N GLY A 342 13.61 -10.61 5.07
CA GLY A 342 12.40 -10.36 5.84
C GLY A 342 11.21 -11.22 5.39
N ARG A 343 10.05 -10.92 5.95
CA ARG A 343 8.79 -11.59 5.62
C ARG A 343 8.32 -11.28 4.21
N TYR A 344 7.66 -12.26 3.59
CA TYR A 344 6.97 -12.06 2.33
C TYR A 344 5.64 -12.83 2.31
N PHE A 345 4.64 -12.24 1.66
CA PHE A 345 3.26 -12.71 1.74
C PHE A 345 2.50 -12.49 0.43
N VAL A 346 1.28 -13.01 0.37
CA VAL A 346 0.33 -12.75 -0.70
C VAL A 346 -0.98 -12.20 -0.13
N VAL A 347 -1.64 -11.35 -0.91
CA VAL A 347 -2.99 -10.85 -0.65
C VAL A 347 -3.96 -11.60 -1.55
N GLU A 348 -4.94 -12.28 -0.97
CA GLU A 348 -5.93 -13.07 -1.71
C GLU A 348 -7.20 -12.28 -2.04
N GLY A 349 -7.49 -11.25 -1.24
CA GLY A 349 -8.64 -10.38 -1.42
C GLY A 349 -9.21 -9.88 -0.10
N ARG A 350 -10.44 -9.37 -0.13
CA ARG A 350 -11.15 -8.99 1.10
C ARG A 350 -11.73 -10.21 1.78
N ALA A 351 -11.76 -10.17 3.11
CA ALA A 351 -12.54 -11.10 3.88
C ALA A 351 -14.00 -11.01 3.41
N GLU A 352 -14.60 -12.16 3.12
CA GLU A 352 -16.05 -12.22 3.03
C GLU A 352 -16.56 -11.69 4.37
N GLN A 353 -17.43 -10.68 4.33
CA GLN A 353 -18.13 -10.29 5.54
C GLN A 353 -18.87 -11.54 5.97
N ALA A 354 -18.33 -12.25 6.96
CA ALA A 354 -19.14 -13.15 7.73
C ALA A 354 -20.30 -12.25 8.19
N GLU A 355 -21.48 -12.49 7.65
CA GLU A 355 -22.69 -11.97 8.26
C GLU A 355 -22.56 -12.37 9.71
N VAL A 356 -22.27 -11.38 10.56
CA VAL A 356 -22.42 -11.53 11.99
C VAL A 356 -23.92 -11.74 12.14
N ARG A 357 -24.36 -13.00 12.06
CA ARG A 357 -25.65 -13.41 12.57
C ARG A 357 -25.55 -13.20 14.08
N GLY A 358 -25.79 -11.96 14.46
CA GLY A 358 -25.98 -11.62 15.86
C GLY A 358 -27.10 -12.49 16.41
N CYS A 359 -26.98 -12.92 17.66
CA CYS A 359 -28.02 -13.62 18.40
C CYS A 359 -29.38 -12.90 18.46
N GLY A 360 -29.58 -11.82 17.70
CA GLY A 360 -30.81 -11.05 17.55
C GLY A 360 -31.74 -11.45 16.40
N ASP A 361 -31.29 -12.28 15.46
CA ASP A 361 -32.14 -12.66 14.31
C ASP A 361 -33.19 -13.76 14.60
N THR A 362 -33.32 -14.17 15.86
CA THR A 362 -34.36 -15.13 16.29
C THR A 362 -35.67 -14.50 16.72
N PHE A 363 -35.81 -13.17 16.71
CA PHE A 363 -37.09 -12.50 16.94
C PHE A 363 -37.71 -12.05 15.62
N ARG A 364 -38.33 -12.98 14.88
CA ARG A 364 -39.45 -12.65 14.01
C ARG A 364 -40.70 -12.77 14.88
N GLU A 365 -41.30 -11.62 15.16
CA GLU A 365 -42.68 -11.56 15.66
C GLU A 365 -43.62 -12.29 14.68
N ARG A 366 -44.51 -13.05 15.26
CA ARG A 366 -45.64 -13.69 14.60
C ARG A 366 -46.69 -12.66 14.24
#